data_80e2d151b724bf4ea08a65f9f5100c25
#
_entry.id   80e2d151b724bf4ea08a65f9f5100c25
#
_cell.length_a   1.000
_cell.length_b   1.000
_cell.length_c   1.000
_cell.angle_alpha   90.00
_cell.angle_beta   90.00
_cell.angle_gamma   90.00
#
_symmetry.space_group_name_H-M   'P 1'
#
loop_
_entity.id
_entity.type
_entity.pdbx_description
1 polymer ?
#
loop_
_entity_poly.entity_id
_entity_poly.type
_entity_poly.pdbx_seq_one_letter_code
_entity_poly.pdbx_strand_id
1 'polypeptide(L)'
;GATPLYIIDGVMRANMVHIASEDIESIQILKDAAATSIYGAQGSNGVVIVTTKKGKAGKTRVEYRYNLTISDIGKKYEFANAEEFLTLMRKGMISPAKFGKATEQRLIGHLGYGTGNDLTNNTAFSTQYLTDENRYKLDQGWKSMPDPVDPSKTLLYSDTDFQDKIYRTGFSHNHHIEVSGGTEKATFNMGLGYMTNEGTVITTSYKRYNFSLNGSLQARDNLKISARTTYSNSFTYGSPLAADATFYRSPAASPTTKFRFEDGSLAPGAAQYLGNAVYHMNKAQREYDYQNLSIGVDADWTILPGLSFKPALSLFEVNSNNYTFWDAFWNGPRDYITTRNANADTYKWRQ
;
A
#
# COMPACT_ATOMS: atom_id res chain seq x y z
N GLY A 1 -20.53 3.51 -0.34
CA GLY A 1 -20.98 4.01 0.95
C GLY A 1 -21.09 5.53 0.94
N ALA A 2 -21.97 6.09 1.75
CA ALA A 2 -22.15 7.52 1.89
C ALA A 2 -20.93 8.13 2.61
N THR A 3 -20.25 9.09 1.99
CA THR A 3 -19.11 9.80 2.59
C THR A 3 -19.60 11.07 3.27
N PRO A 4 -19.13 11.42 4.48
CA PRO A 4 -19.44 12.69 5.11
C PRO A 4 -18.77 13.86 4.38
N LEU A 5 -19.32 15.06 4.54
CA LEU A 5 -18.66 16.29 4.13
C LEU A 5 -17.57 16.67 5.14
N TYR A 6 -16.39 17.02 4.68
CA TYR A 6 -15.32 17.54 5.53
C TYR A 6 -15.23 19.06 5.40
N ILE A 7 -15.18 19.74 6.54
CA ILE A 7 -14.95 21.19 6.63
C ILE A 7 -13.64 21.40 7.37
N ILE A 8 -12.62 21.82 6.66
CA ILE A 8 -11.28 21.99 7.23
C ILE A 8 -10.96 23.48 7.28
N ASP A 9 -10.91 24.05 8.46
CA ASP A 9 -10.74 25.49 8.69
C ASP A 9 -11.71 26.35 7.86
N GLY A 10 -12.95 25.87 7.70
CA GLY A 10 -14.01 26.56 6.94
C GLY A 10 -14.03 26.22 5.45
N VAL A 11 -13.07 25.44 4.93
CA VAL A 11 -13.02 25.01 3.51
C VAL A 11 -13.63 23.63 3.36
N MET A 12 -14.57 23.47 2.43
CA MET A 12 -15.19 22.18 2.10
C MET A 12 -14.19 21.28 1.37
N ARG A 13 -14.11 19.99 1.75
CA ARG A 13 -13.24 18.99 1.14
C ARG A 13 -13.90 17.61 1.10
N ALA A 14 -13.44 16.77 0.18
CA ALA A 14 -13.93 15.40 0.05
C ALA A 14 -13.39 14.46 1.17
N ASN A 15 -12.21 14.76 1.72
CA ASN A 15 -11.58 13.96 2.77
C ASN A 15 -10.52 14.78 3.54
N MET A 16 -9.95 14.18 4.58
CA MET A 16 -8.89 14.78 5.41
C MET A 16 -7.55 14.00 5.35
N VAL A 17 -7.41 13.05 4.43
CA VAL A 17 -6.31 12.06 4.41
C VAL A 17 -4.91 12.70 4.35
N HIS A 18 -4.81 13.89 3.79
CA HIS A 18 -3.52 14.56 3.58
C HIS A 18 -3.17 15.62 4.62
N ILE A 19 -3.97 15.72 5.69
CA ILE A 19 -3.65 16.58 6.83
C ILE A 19 -2.83 15.76 7.82
N ALA A 20 -1.72 16.33 8.29
CA ALA A 20 -0.98 15.71 9.37
C ALA A 20 -1.80 15.74 10.67
N SER A 21 -1.91 14.62 11.35
CA SER A 21 -2.64 14.52 12.63
C SER A 21 -2.08 15.49 13.67
N GLU A 22 -0.78 15.75 13.59
CA GLU A 22 -0.04 16.66 14.46
C GLU A 22 -0.45 18.13 14.30
N ASP A 23 -0.98 18.51 13.13
CA ASP A 23 -1.46 19.86 12.83
C ASP A 23 -2.92 20.08 13.25
N ILE A 24 -3.63 19.03 13.67
CA ILE A 24 -5.03 19.09 14.06
C ILE A 24 -5.15 19.52 15.54
N GLU A 25 -5.98 20.53 15.80
CA GLU A 25 -6.35 20.95 17.16
C GLU A 25 -7.62 20.22 17.63
N SER A 26 -8.64 20.12 16.75
CA SER A 26 -9.89 19.44 17.10
C SER A 26 -10.62 18.87 15.90
N ILE A 27 -11.40 17.81 16.15
CA ILE A 27 -12.32 17.21 15.19
C ILE A 27 -13.71 17.17 15.83
N GLN A 28 -14.71 17.73 15.17
CA GLN A 28 -16.11 17.70 15.56
C GLN A 28 -16.93 16.98 14.50
N ILE A 29 -17.83 16.10 14.93
CA ILE A 29 -18.68 15.33 14.01
C ILE A 29 -20.13 15.72 14.25
N LEU A 30 -20.76 16.32 13.22
CA LEU A 30 -22.17 16.68 13.22
C LEU A 30 -22.96 15.57 12.53
N LYS A 31 -23.89 14.94 13.27
CA LYS A 31 -24.68 13.80 12.78
C LYS A 31 -26.18 14.10 12.70
N ASP A 32 -26.65 15.12 13.40
CA ASP A 32 -28.05 15.47 13.43
C ASP A 32 -28.42 16.46 12.30
N ALA A 33 -29.65 16.35 11.80
CA ALA A 33 -30.12 17.13 10.67
C ALA A 33 -30.17 18.65 10.95
N ALA A 34 -30.37 19.06 12.18
CA ALA A 34 -30.40 20.47 12.54
C ALA A 34 -29.01 21.11 12.43
N ALA A 35 -27.98 20.40 12.96
CA ALA A 35 -26.60 20.86 12.89
C ALA A 35 -26.02 20.84 11.46
N THR A 36 -26.44 19.88 10.62
CA THR A 36 -25.94 19.73 9.24
C THR A 36 -26.70 20.58 8.22
N SER A 37 -27.86 21.13 8.58
CA SER A 37 -28.74 21.92 7.67
C SER A 37 -28.06 23.11 7.01
N ILE A 38 -27.12 23.77 7.72
CA ILE A 38 -26.35 24.91 7.19
C ILE A 38 -25.44 24.54 6.00
N TYR A 39 -25.16 23.25 5.82
CA TYR A 39 -24.32 22.73 4.71
C TYR A 39 -25.16 22.17 3.55
N GLY A 40 -26.50 22.31 3.63
CA GLY A 40 -27.43 21.87 2.58
C GLY A 40 -27.35 20.38 2.29
N ALA A 41 -27.62 19.98 1.04
CA ALA A 41 -27.64 18.59 0.61
C ALA A 41 -26.29 17.86 0.78
N GLN A 42 -25.17 18.57 0.74
CA GLN A 42 -23.84 17.99 0.93
C GLN A 42 -23.62 17.49 2.37
N GLY A 43 -24.34 18.08 3.35
CA GLY A 43 -24.27 17.66 4.75
C GLY A 43 -25.16 16.46 5.10
N SER A 44 -25.95 15.91 4.17
CA SER A 44 -26.92 14.84 4.42
C SER A 44 -26.33 13.56 5.04
N ASN A 45 -25.05 13.26 4.77
CA ASN A 45 -24.33 12.11 5.29
C ASN A 45 -23.51 12.43 6.57
N GLY A 46 -23.77 13.58 7.19
CA GLY A 46 -23.00 14.12 8.30
C GLY A 46 -21.87 15.04 7.85
N VAL A 47 -21.37 15.83 8.80
CA VAL A 47 -20.29 16.80 8.56
C VAL A 47 -19.19 16.57 9.58
N VAL A 48 -17.95 16.51 9.12
CA VAL A 48 -16.74 16.43 9.95
C VAL A 48 -16.04 17.78 9.86
N ILE A 49 -16.01 18.51 10.98
CA ILE A 49 -15.34 19.80 11.09
C ILE A 49 -13.97 19.55 11.69
N VAL A 50 -12.93 19.94 10.97
CA VAL A 50 -11.52 19.84 11.41
C VAL A 50 -10.98 21.25 11.58
N THR A 51 -10.43 21.52 12.76
CA THR A 51 -9.75 22.78 13.06
C THR A 51 -8.26 22.50 13.22
N THR A 52 -7.43 23.25 12.49
CA THR A 52 -5.97 23.17 12.64
C THR A 52 -5.47 24.04 13.78
N LYS A 53 -4.30 23.71 14.30
CA LYS A 53 -3.66 24.41 15.40
C LYS A 53 -3.41 25.87 15.06
N LYS A 54 -3.68 26.76 15.99
CA LYS A 54 -3.47 28.21 15.89
C LYS A 54 -2.32 28.65 16.78
N GLY A 55 -1.68 29.75 16.43
CA GLY A 55 -0.69 30.39 17.29
C GLY A 55 -1.35 30.91 18.58
N LYS A 56 -0.60 30.87 19.67
CA LYS A 56 -0.97 31.43 20.98
C LYS A 56 0.02 32.50 21.39
N ALA A 57 -0.47 33.56 22.05
CA ALA A 57 0.40 34.57 22.61
C ALA A 57 1.33 33.94 23.66
N GLY A 58 2.59 34.33 23.63
CA GLY A 58 3.61 33.82 24.54
C GLY A 58 4.98 33.72 23.86
N LYS A 59 5.94 33.19 24.63
CA LYS A 59 7.29 32.94 24.11
C LYS A 59 7.23 31.91 22.97
N THR A 60 8.08 32.10 21.98
CA THR A 60 8.24 31.14 20.90
C THR A 60 8.64 29.79 21.46
N ARG A 61 7.88 28.76 21.08
CA ARG A 61 8.09 27.36 21.44
C ARG A 61 8.40 26.57 20.17
N VAL A 62 9.42 25.74 20.25
CA VAL A 62 9.77 24.76 19.21
C VAL A 62 9.54 23.37 19.81
N GLU A 63 8.78 22.55 19.10
CA GLU A 63 8.50 21.17 19.50
C GLU A 63 8.85 20.25 18.34
N TYR A 64 9.62 19.20 18.63
CA TYR A 64 9.91 18.12 17.71
C TYR A 64 9.30 16.83 18.20
N ARG A 65 8.56 16.14 17.35
CA ARG A 65 7.97 14.82 17.60
C ARG A 65 8.51 13.83 16.60
N TYR A 66 8.88 12.67 17.11
CA TYR A 66 9.26 11.52 16.30
C TYR A 66 8.45 10.31 16.74
N ASN A 67 7.83 9.63 15.76
CA ASN A 67 7.11 8.39 15.99
C ASN A 67 7.69 7.31 15.07
N LEU A 68 8.11 6.19 15.66
CA LEU A 68 8.46 4.97 14.98
C LEU A 68 7.31 3.97 15.14
N THR A 69 6.82 3.44 14.03
CA THR A 69 5.84 2.35 14.04
C THR A 69 6.44 1.15 13.32
N ILE A 70 6.36 -0.02 13.96
CA ILE A 70 6.77 -1.30 13.40
C ILE A 70 5.50 -2.09 13.13
N SER A 71 5.33 -2.54 11.89
CA SER A 71 4.14 -3.27 11.44
C SER A 71 4.52 -4.63 10.93
N ASP A 72 3.77 -5.66 11.32
CA ASP A 72 3.92 -7.02 10.84
C ASP A 72 2.56 -7.55 10.40
N ILE A 73 2.56 -8.59 9.56
CA ILE A 73 1.33 -9.23 9.07
C ILE A 73 0.51 -9.89 10.21
N GLY A 74 1.15 -10.20 11.32
CA GLY A 74 0.55 -10.88 12.46
C GLY A 74 0.31 -12.36 12.19
N LYS A 75 -0.81 -12.72 11.57
CA LYS A 75 -1.14 -14.13 11.28
C LYS A 75 -1.13 -14.39 9.77
N LYS A 76 -0.40 -15.42 9.35
CA LYS A 76 -0.42 -15.98 8.00
C LYS A 76 -1.41 -17.13 7.90
N TYR A 77 -1.81 -17.48 6.68
CA TYR A 77 -2.57 -18.71 6.45
C TYR A 77 -1.65 -19.92 6.58
N GLU A 78 -2.17 -20.99 7.17
CA GLU A 78 -1.49 -22.28 7.22
C GLU A 78 -1.86 -23.07 5.96
N PHE A 79 -0.89 -23.17 5.03
CA PHE A 79 -1.04 -23.98 3.82
C PHE A 79 -0.24 -25.26 3.94
N ALA A 80 -0.62 -26.25 3.15
CA ALA A 80 0.15 -27.49 3.02
C ALA A 80 1.58 -27.16 2.53
N ASN A 81 2.59 -27.70 3.20
CA ASN A 81 3.97 -27.67 2.73
C ASN A 81 4.14 -28.61 1.51
N ALA A 82 5.33 -28.63 0.90
CA ALA A 82 5.55 -29.42 -0.30
C ALA A 82 5.40 -30.93 -0.07
N GLU A 83 5.78 -31.45 1.08
CA GLU A 83 5.63 -32.87 1.42
C GLU A 83 4.15 -33.27 1.54
N GLU A 84 3.36 -32.50 2.26
CA GLU A 84 1.91 -32.69 2.38
C GLU A 84 1.22 -32.56 1.03
N PHE A 85 1.55 -31.51 0.27
CA PHE A 85 1.03 -31.27 -1.06
C PHE A 85 1.33 -32.46 -1.99
N LEU A 86 2.58 -32.92 -2.05
CA LEU A 86 2.99 -34.03 -2.90
C LEU A 86 2.30 -35.34 -2.48
N THR A 87 2.22 -35.57 -1.17
CA THR A 87 1.54 -36.76 -0.63
C THR A 87 0.07 -36.80 -1.03
N LEU A 88 -0.66 -35.70 -0.80
CA LEU A 88 -2.08 -35.61 -1.11
C LEU A 88 -2.34 -35.68 -2.62
N MET A 89 -1.61 -34.89 -3.41
CA MET A 89 -1.83 -34.81 -4.86
C MET A 89 -1.45 -36.12 -5.56
N ARG A 90 -0.31 -36.73 -5.24
CA ARG A 90 0.12 -37.95 -5.90
C ARG A 90 -0.76 -39.15 -5.51
N LYS A 91 -1.10 -39.33 -4.21
CA LYS A 91 -2.06 -40.37 -3.78
C LYS A 91 -3.44 -40.14 -4.36
N GLY A 92 -3.91 -38.90 -4.43
CA GLY A 92 -5.20 -38.55 -5.01
C GLY A 92 -5.31 -38.91 -6.49
N MET A 93 -4.21 -38.88 -7.23
CA MET A 93 -4.18 -39.29 -8.65
C MET A 93 -4.37 -40.78 -8.85
N ILE A 94 -3.98 -41.65 -7.89
CA ILE A 94 -4.10 -43.11 -8.02
C ILE A 94 -5.48 -43.61 -7.55
N SER A 95 -6.07 -42.89 -6.61
CA SER A 95 -7.29 -43.32 -5.91
C SER A 95 -8.48 -43.75 -6.81
N PRO A 96 -8.71 -43.19 -8.00
CA PRO A 96 -9.67 -43.74 -8.91
C PRO A 96 -8.98 -44.53 -10.02
N ALA A 97 -8.95 -45.85 -9.94
CA ALA A 97 -8.61 -46.77 -11.04
C ALA A 97 -9.34 -46.48 -12.38
N LYS A 98 -10.15 -45.41 -12.39
CA LYS A 98 -10.96 -44.95 -13.52
C LYS A 98 -10.26 -44.07 -14.54
N PHE A 99 -9.05 -43.54 -14.26
CA PHE A 99 -8.44 -42.53 -15.12
C PHE A 99 -7.32 -43.05 -16.06
N GLY A 100 -6.88 -44.30 -15.93
CA GLY A 100 -5.99 -44.95 -16.88
C GLY A 100 -4.73 -44.15 -17.25
N LYS A 101 -4.33 -44.17 -18.52
CA LYS A 101 -3.12 -43.51 -19.05
C LYS A 101 -3.02 -42.01 -18.79
N ALA A 102 -4.12 -41.28 -18.66
CA ALA A 102 -4.12 -39.86 -18.39
C ALA A 102 -3.59 -39.51 -16.97
N THR A 103 -3.77 -40.42 -16.03
CA THR A 103 -3.24 -40.26 -14.65
C THR A 103 -1.72 -40.47 -14.63
N GLU A 104 -1.24 -41.48 -15.29
CA GLU A 104 0.19 -41.79 -15.43
C GLU A 104 0.94 -40.61 -16.08
N GLN A 105 0.41 -40.06 -17.16
CA GLN A 105 0.96 -38.87 -17.83
C GLN A 105 1.05 -37.64 -16.91
N ARG A 106 0.11 -37.44 -16.03
CA ARG A 106 0.15 -36.33 -15.03
C ARG A 106 1.21 -36.54 -13.98
N LEU A 107 1.43 -37.77 -13.51
CA LEU A 107 2.43 -38.08 -12.49
C LEU A 107 3.86 -37.92 -13.00
N ILE A 108 4.10 -38.07 -14.33
CA ILE A 108 5.39 -37.85 -14.99
C ILE A 108 5.47 -36.55 -15.77
N GLY A 109 4.43 -35.71 -15.72
CA GLY A 109 4.36 -34.44 -16.45
C GLY A 109 5.03 -33.28 -15.69
N HIS A 110 5.01 -32.09 -16.33
CA HIS A 110 5.55 -30.84 -15.80
C HIS A 110 4.58 -30.12 -14.87
N LEU A 111 4.00 -30.82 -13.91
CA LEU A 111 3.07 -30.26 -12.91
C LEU A 111 3.76 -30.15 -11.55
N GLY A 112 3.16 -29.41 -10.61
CA GLY A 112 3.71 -29.25 -9.27
C GLY A 112 3.94 -30.57 -8.51
N TYR A 113 3.14 -31.58 -8.81
CA TYR A 113 3.26 -32.94 -8.27
C TYR A 113 3.81 -33.97 -9.25
N GLY A 114 4.14 -33.56 -10.48
CA GLY A 114 4.66 -34.45 -11.52
C GLY A 114 6.20 -34.48 -11.52
N THR A 115 6.78 -35.61 -11.95
CA THR A 115 8.25 -35.82 -11.91
C THR A 115 8.96 -35.48 -13.23
N GLY A 116 8.24 -34.94 -14.21
CA GLY A 116 8.81 -34.54 -15.49
C GLY A 116 9.53 -33.18 -15.47
N ASN A 117 9.59 -32.51 -14.31
CA ASN A 117 10.30 -31.26 -14.18
C ASN A 117 11.80 -31.47 -14.18
N ASP A 118 12.54 -30.41 -14.46
CA ASP A 118 14.00 -30.40 -14.53
C ASP A 118 14.59 -29.16 -13.84
N LEU A 119 15.89 -29.01 -13.86
CA LEU A 119 16.59 -27.87 -13.28
C LEU A 119 16.66 -26.66 -14.22
N THR A 120 16.22 -26.83 -15.47
CA THR A 120 16.31 -25.78 -16.49
C THR A 120 15.21 -24.72 -16.31
N ASN A 121 15.29 -23.66 -17.12
CA ASN A 121 14.29 -22.60 -17.17
C ASN A 121 12.99 -23.02 -17.91
N ASN A 122 12.93 -24.28 -18.42
CA ASN A 122 11.81 -24.75 -19.22
C ASN A 122 10.62 -25.27 -18.43
N THR A 123 10.79 -25.51 -17.13
CA THR A 123 9.72 -25.99 -16.26
C THR A 123 9.48 -25.07 -15.07
N ALA A 124 8.20 -24.89 -14.69
CA ALA A 124 7.78 -24.00 -13.63
C ALA A 124 7.96 -24.59 -12.22
N PHE A 125 8.01 -25.92 -12.12
CA PHE A 125 8.01 -26.63 -10.86
C PHE A 125 9.33 -27.37 -10.63
N SER A 126 9.57 -27.75 -9.39
CA SER A 126 10.85 -28.36 -8.95
C SER A 126 10.78 -29.86 -8.79
N THR A 127 9.57 -30.45 -8.68
CA THR A 127 9.40 -31.87 -8.36
C THR A 127 9.97 -32.76 -9.48
N GLN A 128 10.89 -33.63 -9.11
CA GLN A 128 11.55 -34.60 -10.00
C GLN A 128 12.02 -35.83 -9.21
N TYR A 129 12.48 -36.87 -9.85
CA TYR A 129 13.15 -37.95 -9.16
C TYR A 129 14.57 -37.56 -8.76
N LEU A 130 15.01 -37.98 -7.60
CA LEU A 130 16.38 -37.79 -7.13
C LEU A 130 17.32 -38.71 -7.95
N THR A 131 18.35 -38.12 -8.53
CA THR A 131 19.40 -38.78 -9.28
C THR A 131 20.77 -38.29 -8.78
N ASP A 132 21.86 -38.89 -9.23
CA ASP A 132 23.20 -38.43 -8.88
C ASP A 132 23.50 -37.04 -9.46
N GLU A 133 22.94 -36.71 -10.64
CA GLU A 133 23.12 -35.41 -11.29
C GLU A 133 22.44 -34.26 -10.58
N ASN A 134 21.35 -34.50 -9.83
CA ASN A 134 20.59 -33.45 -9.15
C ASN A 134 20.72 -33.49 -7.62
N ARG A 135 21.43 -34.47 -7.04
CA ARG A 135 21.60 -34.68 -5.62
C ARG A 135 22.17 -33.46 -4.87
N TYR A 136 23.03 -32.66 -5.53
CA TYR A 136 23.62 -31.46 -4.95
C TYR A 136 22.57 -30.41 -4.53
N LYS A 137 21.33 -30.51 -5.03
CA LYS A 137 20.22 -29.64 -4.61
C LYS A 137 19.82 -29.81 -3.16
N LEU A 138 20.10 -30.96 -2.56
CA LEU A 138 19.87 -31.18 -1.14
C LEU A 138 20.73 -30.22 -0.31
N ASP A 139 21.98 -29.98 -0.73
CA ASP A 139 22.89 -29.03 -0.06
C ASP A 139 22.45 -27.56 -0.26
N GLN A 140 21.56 -27.30 -1.24
CA GLN A 140 20.95 -26.00 -1.50
C GLN A 140 19.57 -25.83 -0.83
N GLY A 141 19.22 -26.74 0.10
CA GLY A 141 17.99 -26.66 0.88
C GLY A 141 16.75 -27.26 0.21
N TRP A 142 16.91 -27.97 -0.92
CA TRP A 142 15.85 -28.80 -1.46
C TRP A 142 15.63 -30.01 -0.56
N LYS A 143 14.42 -30.58 -0.60
CA LYS A 143 14.00 -31.70 0.23
C LYS A 143 13.83 -32.95 -0.60
N SER A 144 13.81 -34.09 0.06
CA SER A 144 13.52 -35.37 -0.56
C SER A 144 12.58 -36.21 0.30
N MET A 145 11.79 -37.06 -0.33
CA MET A 145 10.92 -38.05 0.33
C MET A 145 10.72 -39.27 -0.56
N PRO A 146 10.39 -40.45 0.00
CA PRO A 146 9.94 -41.58 -0.84
C PRO A 146 8.70 -41.17 -1.64
N ASP A 147 8.63 -41.60 -2.91
CA ASP A 147 7.46 -41.33 -3.72
C ASP A 147 6.22 -42.03 -3.12
N PRO A 148 5.15 -41.31 -2.77
CA PRO A 148 3.93 -41.90 -2.21
C PRO A 148 3.23 -42.90 -3.15
N VAL A 149 3.58 -42.89 -4.41
CA VAL A 149 3.03 -43.77 -5.47
C VAL A 149 3.93 -44.96 -5.76
N ASP A 150 5.23 -44.76 -5.72
CA ASP A 150 6.25 -45.77 -5.96
C ASP A 150 7.39 -45.62 -4.93
N PRO A 151 7.23 -46.22 -3.74
CA PRO A 151 8.22 -46.07 -2.66
C PRO A 151 9.63 -46.55 -2.98
N SER A 152 9.85 -47.25 -4.09
CA SER A 152 11.18 -47.63 -4.57
C SER A 152 11.97 -46.43 -5.14
N LYS A 153 11.29 -45.31 -5.38
CA LYS A 153 11.87 -44.06 -5.92
C LYS A 153 11.80 -42.94 -4.88
N THR A 154 12.72 -42.01 -4.99
CA THR A 154 12.80 -40.83 -4.13
C THR A 154 12.49 -39.57 -4.94
N LEU A 155 11.57 -38.75 -4.45
CA LEU A 155 11.29 -37.41 -4.97
C LEU A 155 12.31 -36.41 -4.45
N LEU A 156 12.71 -35.48 -5.30
CA LEU A 156 13.45 -34.26 -4.99
C LEU A 156 12.58 -33.06 -5.32
N TYR A 157 12.49 -32.07 -4.42
CA TYR A 157 11.63 -30.90 -4.60
C TYR A 157 12.10 -29.71 -3.76
N SER A 158 11.76 -28.49 -4.19
CA SER A 158 11.83 -27.30 -3.36
C SER A 158 10.53 -27.16 -2.55
N ASP A 159 10.64 -26.49 -1.41
CA ASP A 159 9.49 -26.18 -0.54
C ASP A 159 9.47 -24.67 -0.28
N THR A 160 8.58 -23.98 -0.94
CA THR A 160 8.48 -22.51 -0.91
C THR A 160 7.17 -22.07 -0.27
N ASP A 161 7.26 -21.41 0.88
CA ASP A 161 6.15 -20.59 1.37
C ASP A 161 6.18 -19.23 0.69
N PHE A 162 5.24 -19.01 -0.23
CA PHE A 162 5.13 -17.76 -0.96
C PHE A 162 4.64 -16.60 -0.10
N GLN A 163 4.00 -16.84 1.05
CA GLN A 163 3.67 -15.79 2.00
C GLN A 163 4.94 -15.19 2.61
N ASP A 164 5.92 -16.02 2.97
CA ASP A 164 7.22 -15.58 3.48
C ASP A 164 8.02 -14.76 2.47
N LYS A 165 7.72 -14.91 1.18
CA LYS A 165 8.40 -14.16 0.13
C LYS A 165 7.78 -12.80 -0.17
N ILE A 166 6.49 -12.63 0.14
CA ILE A 166 5.75 -11.37 -0.13
C ILE A 166 5.58 -10.50 1.10
N TYR A 167 5.63 -11.07 2.31
CA TYR A 167 5.49 -10.29 3.53
C TYR A 167 6.85 -9.92 4.13
N ARG A 168 6.88 -8.76 4.74
CA ARG A 168 8.01 -8.24 5.50
C ARG A 168 7.53 -7.45 6.70
N THR A 169 8.40 -7.28 7.68
CA THR A 169 8.20 -6.25 8.71
C THR A 169 8.38 -4.88 8.08
N GLY A 170 7.39 -4.03 8.19
CA GLY A 170 7.40 -2.67 7.69
C GLY A 170 7.74 -1.67 8.78
N PHE A 171 8.47 -0.60 8.43
CA PHE A 171 8.83 0.49 9.33
C PHE A 171 8.19 1.78 8.85
N SER A 172 7.61 2.54 9.80
CA SER A 172 7.12 3.88 9.54
C SER A 172 7.83 4.87 10.43
N HIS A 173 8.39 5.91 9.83
CA HIS A 173 9.04 7.02 10.50
C HIS A 173 8.22 8.28 10.26
N ASN A 174 7.79 8.95 11.32
CA ASN A 174 7.07 10.21 11.24
C ASN A 174 7.81 11.27 12.07
N HIS A 175 8.28 12.30 11.39
CA HIS A 175 8.98 13.45 11.94
C HIS A 175 8.08 14.67 11.82
N HIS A 176 7.89 15.39 12.91
CA HIS A 176 7.13 16.63 12.91
C HIS A 176 7.82 17.70 13.76
N ILE A 177 8.00 18.89 13.18
CA ILE A 177 8.51 20.08 13.87
C ILE A 177 7.39 21.10 13.91
N GLU A 178 7.09 21.62 15.08
CA GLU A 178 6.12 22.69 15.31
C GLU A 178 6.81 23.90 15.93
N VAL A 179 6.58 25.06 15.36
CA VAL A 179 7.05 26.35 15.91
C VAL A 179 5.85 27.24 16.12
N SER A 180 5.60 27.65 17.35
CA SER A 180 4.43 28.48 17.69
C SER A 180 4.80 29.58 18.68
N GLY A 181 4.09 30.70 18.61
CA GLY A 181 4.32 31.82 19.51
C GLY A 181 3.62 33.08 19.07
N GLY A 182 4.01 34.20 19.69
CA GLY A 182 3.50 35.51 19.34
C GLY A 182 3.28 36.44 20.53
N THR A 183 2.65 37.54 20.22
CA THR A 183 2.22 38.55 21.18
C THR A 183 0.69 38.58 21.28
N GLU A 184 0.11 39.42 22.12
CA GLU A 184 -1.35 39.65 22.15
C GLU A 184 -1.89 40.18 20.82
N LYS A 185 -1.02 40.85 20.01
CA LYS A 185 -1.41 41.45 18.72
C LYS A 185 -1.15 40.54 17.53
N ALA A 186 -0.17 39.63 17.62
CA ALA A 186 0.18 38.76 16.48
C ALA A 186 0.58 37.39 16.98
N THR A 187 -0.02 36.34 16.44
CA THR A 187 0.30 34.95 16.76
C THR A 187 0.58 34.14 15.51
N PHE A 188 1.41 33.13 15.65
CA PHE A 188 1.70 32.20 14.56
C PHE A 188 1.86 30.76 15.08
N ASN A 189 1.57 29.81 14.20
CA ASN A 189 1.87 28.40 14.34
C ASN A 189 2.34 27.89 12.99
N MET A 190 3.50 27.25 12.95
CA MET A 190 4.08 26.63 11.75
C MET A 190 4.40 25.18 12.04
N GLY A 191 3.95 24.27 11.17
CA GLY A 191 4.24 22.84 11.21
C GLY A 191 5.02 22.40 9.97
N LEU A 192 5.99 21.52 10.17
CA LEU A 192 6.73 20.82 9.11
C LEU A 192 6.72 19.33 9.44
N GLY A 193 6.23 18.50 8.52
CA GLY A 193 6.16 17.06 8.70
C GLY A 193 6.81 16.29 7.55
N TYR A 194 7.44 15.19 7.89
CA TYR A 194 7.97 14.20 6.96
C TYR A 194 7.64 12.80 7.47
N MET A 195 6.97 12.02 6.64
CA MET A 195 6.59 10.64 6.96
C MET A 195 7.04 9.69 5.86
N THR A 196 7.64 8.59 6.27
CA THR A 196 7.84 7.41 5.41
C THR A 196 7.15 6.21 6.04
N ASN A 197 6.57 5.37 5.22
CA ASN A 197 5.96 4.11 5.65
C ASN A 197 6.31 3.02 4.63
N GLU A 198 7.00 1.99 5.09
CA GLU A 198 7.17 0.75 4.33
C GLU A 198 5.99 -0.17 4.63
N GLY A 199 5.29 -0.62 3.59
CA GLY A 199 4.20 -1.58 3.75
C GLY A 199 4.71 -2.97 4.14
N THR A 200 3.84 -3.75 4.78
CA THR A 200 4.11 -5.16 5.13
C THR A 200 4.15 -6.08 3.92
N VAL A 201 3.67 -5.64 2.77
CA VAL A 201 3.85 -6.32 1.48
C VAL A 201 5.04 -5.70 0.77
N ILE A 202 5.96 -6.53 0.25
CA ILE A 202 7.10 -6.06 -0.56
C ILE A 202 6.63 -5.14 -1.69
N THR A 203 7.49 -4.26 -2.17
CA THR A 203 7.24 -3.24 -3.21
C THR A 203 6.32 -2.10 -2.79
N THR A 204 5.64 -2.16 -1.65
CA THR A 204 4.72 -1.10 -1.22
C THR A 204 5.39 -0.12 -0.27
N SER A 205 5.24 1.18 -0.53
CA SER A 205 5.69 2.24 0.36
C SER A 205 4.88 3.53 0.18
N TYR A 206 4.92 4.38 1.19
CA TYR A 206 4.28 5.69 1.21
C TYR A 206 5.26 6.72 1.77
N LYS A 207 5.28 7.91 1.16
CA LYS A 207 6.02 9.09 1.66
C LYS A 207 5.11 10.29 1.66
N ARG A 208 5.27 11.17 2.65
CA ARG A 208 4.51 12.43 2.73
C ARG A 208 5.38 13.54 3.29
N TYR A 209 5.29 14.69 2.64
CA TYR A 209 5.78 15.97 3.13
C TYR A 209 4.58 16.85 3.40
N ASN A 210 4.55 17.54 4.52
CA ASN A 210 3.52 18.50 4.84
C ASN A 210 4.10 19.76 5.45
N PHE A 211 3.45 20.87 5.13
CA PHE A 211 3.71 22.19 5.67
C PHE A 211 2.39 22.82 6.10
N SER A 212 2.36 23.43 7.25
CA SER A 212 1.25 24.22 7.73
C SER A 212 1.75 25.56 8.29
N LEU A 213 1.00 26.63 8.04
CA LEU A 213 1.25 27.95 8.61
C LEU A 213 -0.10 28.61 8.92
N ASN A 214 -0.29 28.95 10.18
CA ASN A 214 -1.44 29.69 10.67
C ASN A 214 -0.94 30.95 11.36
N GLY A 215 -1.44 32.11 10.93
CA GLY A 215 -1.10 33.40 11.51
C GLY A 215 -2.33 34.22 11.80
N SER A 216 -2.30 35.04 12.85
CA SER A 216 -3.31 36.05 13.10
C SER A 216 -2.69 37.36 13.57
N LEU A 217 -3.28 38.47 13.14
CA LEU A 217 -2.87 39.82 13.45
C LEU A 217 -4.07 40.65 13.92
N GLN A 218 -4.00 41.23 15.09
CA GLN A 218 -4.91 42.27 15.54
C GLN A 218 -4.44 43.60 14.92
N ALA A 219 -4.92 43.89 13.70
CA ALA A 219 -4.50 45.06 12.93
C ALA A 219 -4.99 46.37 13.54
N ARG A 220 -6.18 46.34 14.19
CA ARG A 220 -6.77 47.42 15.01
C ARG A 220 -7.54 46.75 16.17
N ASP A 221 -7.92 47.53 17.17
CA ASP A 221 -8.68 46.99 18.31
C ASP A 221 -9.99 46.29 17.86
N ASN A 222 -10.57 46.73 16.76
CA ASN A 222 -11.80 46.20 16.18
C ASN A 222 -11.60 45.38 14.88
N LEU A 223 -10.34 45.08 14.47
CA LEU A 223 -10.06 44.37 13.25
C LEU A 223 -8.98 43.31 13.48
N LYS A 224 -9.38 42.05 13.38
CA LYS A 224 -8.47 40.88 13.36
C LYS A 224 -8.40 40.27 11.98
N ILE A 225 -7.23 40.00 11.50
CA ILE A 225 -6.96 39.31 10.23
C ILE A 225 -6.29 37.98 10.53
N SER A 226 -6.72 36.91 9.88
CA SER A 226 -6.11 35.57 9.99
C SER A 226 -5.77 35.04 8.61
N ALA A 227 -4.62 34.37 8.51
CA ALA A 227 -4.18 33.68 7.31
C ALA A 227 -3.79 32.25 7.63
N ARG A 228 -4.12 31.34 6.75
CA ARG A 228 -3.84 29.90 6.88
C ARG A 228 -3.32 29.37 5.57
N THR A 229 -2.30 28.52 5.66
CA THR A 229 -1.77 27.81 4.49
C THR A 229 -1.46 26.37 4.92
N THR A 230 -1.92 25.41 4.14
CA THR A 230 -1.50 24.01 4.27
C THR A 230 -1.07 23.49 2.91
N TYR A 231 0.05 22.82 2.87
CA TYR A 231 0.56 22.11 1.70
C TYR A 231 0.90 20.69 2.09
N SER A 232 0.53 19.74 1.26
CA SER A 232 0.95 18.36 1.43
C SER A 232 1.26 17.76 0.07
N ASN A 233 2.36 17.01 0.01
CA ASN A 233 2.70 16.18 -1.13
C ASN A 233 2.98 14.77 -0.65
N SER A 234 2.28 13.78 -1.24
CA SER A 234 2.42 12.39 -0.89
C SER A 234 2.63 11.51 -2.11
N PHE A 235 3.48 10.50 -1.93
CA PHE A 235 3.83 9.52 -2.94
C PHE A 235 3.49 8.14 -2.42
N THR A 236 2.68 7.41 -3.17
CA THR A 236 2.40 5.99 -2.92
C THR A 236 3.06 5.18 -4.02
N TYR A 237 3.94 4.28 -3.62
CA TYR A 237 4.62 3.36 -4.53
C TYR A 237 4.12 1.94 -4.27
N GLY A 238 4.00 1.15 -5.32
CA GLY A 238 3.67 -0.26 -5.17
C GLY A 238 3.48 -0.96 -6.50
N SER A 239 3.37 -2.28 -6.43
CA SER A 239 2.91 -3.02 -7.59
C SER A 239 1.37 -2.97 -7.66
N PRO A 240 0.77 -2.75 -8.83
CA PRO A 240 -0.68 -2.88 -9.01
C PRO A 240 -1.16 -4.31 -8.71
N LEU A 241 -0.24 -5.28 -8.65
CA LEU A 241 -0.51 -6.68 -8.32
C LEU A 241 -0.40 -7.00 -6.84
N ALA A 242 -0.06 -6.04 -5.95
CA ALA A 242 0.18 -6.32 -4.54
C ALA A 242 -1.03 -6.96 -3.83
N ALA A 243 -2.24 -6.47 -4.09
CA ALA A 243 -3.47 -7.05 -3.54
C ALA A 243 -3.71 -8.48 -4.05
N ASP A 244 -3.57 -8.69 -5.36
CA ASP A 244 -3.70 -10.01 -5.98
C ASP A 244 -2.64 -10.99 -5.44
N ALA A 245 -1.40 -10.54 -5.28
CA ALA A 245 -0.32 -11.34 -4.71
C ALA A 245 -0.67 -11.82 -3.30
N THR A 246 -1.25 -10.95 -2.48
CA THR A 246 -1.62 -11.25 -1.11
C THR A 246 -2.78 -12.23 -1.01
N PHE A 247 -3.88 -11.99 -1.76
CA PHE A 247 -5.14 -12.71 -1.56
C PHE A 247 -5.36 -13.88 -2.50
N TYR A 248 -4.71 -13.91 -3.66
CA TYR A 248 -4.97 -14.91 -4.69
C TYR A 248 -3.72 -15.67 -5.14
N ARG A 249 -2.65 -14.98 -5.52
CA ARG A 249 -1.50 -15.62 -6.19
C ARG A 249 -0.64 -16.43 -5.23
N SER A 250 -0.28 -15.84 -4.10
CA SER A 250 0.54 -16.50 -3.09
C SER A 250 -0.17 -17.72 -2.49
N PRO A 251 -1.48 -17.64 -2.11
CA PRO A 251 -2.25 -18.78 -1.67
C PRO A 251 -2.43 -19.88 -2.74
N ALA A 252 -2.52 -19.48 -4.01
CA ALA A 252 -2.73 -20.43 -5.11
C ALA A 252 -1.44 -21.07 -5.64
N ALA A 253 -0.27 -20.53 -5.31
CA ALA A 253 0.99 -21.07 -5.77
C ALA A 253 1.31 -22.40 -5.10
N SER A 254 1.60 -23.42 -5.92
CA SER A 254 2.07 -24.70 -5.38
C SER A 254 3.39 -24.51 -4.62
N PRO A 255 3.59 -25.12 -3.45
CA PRO A 255 4.84 -25.01 -2.69
C PRO A 255 6.06 -25.58 -3.44
N THR A 256 5.83 -26.40 -4.48
CA THR A 256 6.86 -26.92 -5.38
C THR A 256 7.19 -26.00 -6.55
N THR A 257 6.55 -24.84 -6.66
CA THR A 257 6.87 -23.83 -7.68
C THR A 257 8.28 -23.30 -7.47
N LYS A 258 9.10 -23.26 -8.53
CA LYS A 258 10.42 -22.66 -8.48
C LYS A 258 10.34 -21.19 -8.12
N PHE A 259 11.04 -20.79 -7.07
CA PHE A 259 11.18 -19.38 -6.71
C PHE A 259 12.26 -18.68 -7.54
N ARG A 260 13.37 -19.40 -7.78
CA ARG A 260 14.50 -18.96 -8.60
C ARG A 260 14.93 -20.06 -9.57
N PHE A 261 15.53 -19.63 -10.64
CA PHE A 261 16.26 -20.51 -11.56
C PHE A 261 17.69 -20.76 -11.09
N GLU A 262 18.44 -21.63 -11.80
CA GLU A 262 19.81 -21.99 -11.48
C GLU A 262 20.77 -20.79 -11.52
N ASP A 263 20.53 -19.83 -12.39
CA ASP A 263 21.30 -18.59 -12.51
C ASP A 263 20.98 -17.57 -11.41
N GLY A 264 20.08 -17.91 -10.46
CA GLY A 264 19.65 -17.05 -9.37
C GLY A 264 18.56 -16.06 -9.73
N SER A 265 18.18 -15.92 -10.99
CA SER A 265 17.08 -15.06 -11.41
C SER A 265 15.73 -15.55 -10.87
N LEU A 266 14.77 -14.65 -10.66
CA LEU A 266 13.43 -15.03 -10.22
C LEU A 266 12.71 -15.82 -11.32
N ALA A 267 12.14 -16.95 -10.97
CA ALA A 267 11.33 -17.75 -11.88
C ALA A 267 9.89 -17.23 -11.94
N PRO A 268 9.25 -17.18 -13.13
CA PRO A 268 7.89 -16.66 -13.28
C PRO A 268 6.82 -17.59 -12.69
N GLY A 269 7.12 -18.89 -12.52
CA GLY A 269 6.15 -19.92 -12.21
C GLY A 269 5.39 -20.41 -13.45
N ALA A 270 4.23 -21.05 -13.27
CA ALA A 270 3.49 -21.68 -14.35
C ALA A 270 2.74 -20.69 -15.25
N ALA A 271 2.21 -19.63 -14.65
CA ALA A 271 1.50 -18.54 -15.32
C ALA A 271 1.41 -17.32 -14.39
N GLN A 272 1.06 -16.17 -14.93
CA GLN A 272 0.95 -14.92 -14.14
C GLN A 272 0.04 -15.06 -12.92
N TYR A 273 -1.08 -15.79 -13.03
CA TYR A 273 -2.05 -15.94 -11.94
C TYR A 273 -1.75 -17.09 -10.97
N LEU A 274 -0.95 -18.06 -11.37
CA LEU A 274 -0.61 -19.27 -10.60
C LEU A 274 0.90 -19.41 -10.38
N GLY A 275 1.63 -18.34 -10.55
CA GLY A 275 3.07 -18.34 -10.52
C GLY A 275 3.67 -17.63 -9.32
N ASN A 276 4.93 -17.30 -9.48
CA ASN A 276 5.70 -16.57 -8.48
C ASN A 276 5.23 -15.11 -8.38
N ALA A 277 4.48 -14.81 -7.34
CA ALA A 277 3.94 -13.47 -7.11
C ALA A 277 5.05 -12.40 -7.03
N VAL A 278 6.21 -12.72 -6.46
CA VAL A 278 7.35 -11.79 -6.34
C VAL A 278 7.90 -11.41 -7.71
N TYR A 279 8.05 -12.37 -8.61
CA TYR A 279 8.48 -12.10 -9.98
C TYR A 279 7.54 -11.12 -10.67
N HIS A 280 6.24 -11.41 -10.65
CA HIS A 280 5.26 -10.60 -11.36
C HIS A 280 5.07 -9.21 -10.75
N MET A 281 5.14 -9.08 -9.42
CA MET A 281 5.09 -7.79 -8.74
C MET A 281 6.25 -6.88 -9.14
N ASN A 282 7.44 -7.43 -9.35
CA ASN A 282 8.61 -6.66 -9.79
C ASN A 282 8.54 -6.22 -11.26
N LYS A 283 7.62 -6.80 -12.04
CA LYS A 283 7.40 -6.44 -13.46
C LYS A 283 6.31 -5.39 -13.64
N ALA A 284 5.64 -4.98 -12.58
CA ALA A 284 4.58 -4.00 -12.63
C ALA A 284 4.73 -2.99 -11.49
N GLN A 285 4.85 -1.72 -11.82
CA GLN A 285 5.06 -0.63 -10.87
C GLN A 285 3.95 0.40 -11.01
N ARG A 286 3.49 0.93 -9.88
CA ARG A 286 2.58 2.06 -9.80
C ARG A 286 3.16 3.11 -8.88
N GLU A 287 3.11 4.35 -9.34
CA GLU A 287 3.38 5.54 -8.55
C GLU A 287 2.13 6.42 -8.59
N TYR A 288 1.68 6.84 -7.42
CA TYR A 288 0.61 7.79 -7.25
C TYR A 288 1.14 8.99 -6.46
N ASP A 289 1.25 10.13 -7.14
CA ASP A 289 1.61 11.43 -6.58
C ASP A 289 0.34 12.23 -6.33
N TYR A 290 0.19 12.75 -5.10
CA TYR A 290 -0.96 13.54 -4.72
C TYR A 290 -0.51 14.78 -3.96
N GLN A 291 -0.82 15.93 -4.53
CA GLN A 291 -0.50 17.24 -3.98
C GLN A 291 -1.79 17.98 -3.62
N ASN A 292 -1.80 18.65 -2.50
CA ASN A 292 -2.84 19.61 -2.17
C ASN A 292 -2.26 20.88 -1.58
N LEU A 293 -2.86 22.01 -1.96
CA LEU A 293 -2.58 23.33 -1.44
C LEU A 293 -3.88 23.95 -0.96
N SER A 294 -3.89 24.48 0.25
CA SER A 294 -4.99 25.27 0.75
C SER A 294 -4.46 26.58 1.30
N ILE A 295 -5.05 27.68 0.88
CA ILE A 295 -4.77 29.02 1.38
C ILE A 295 -6.10 29.63 1.80
N GLY A 296 -6.16 30.22 2.99
CA GLY A 296 -7.34 30.92 3.48
C GLY A 296 -6.93 32.22 4.14
N VAL A 297 -7.67 33.28 3.90
CA VAL A 297 -7.55 34.55 4.59
C VAL A 297 -8.95 34.98 5.03
N ASP A 298 -9.08 35.34 6.29
CA ASP A 298 -10.32 35.89 6.85
C ASP A 298 -10.05 37.12 7.72
N ALA A 299 -11.06 37.96 7.82
CA ALA A 299 -11.05 39.09 8.72
C ALA A 299 -12.30 39.07 9.61
N ASP A 300 -12.13 39.50 10.85
CA ASP A 300 -13.22 39.77 11.80
C ASP A 300 -13.17 41.26 12.13
N TRP A 301 -14.10 42.02 11.53
CA TRP A 301 -14.15 43.47 11.66
C TRP A 301 -15.45 43.90 12.35
N THR A 302 -15.34 44.36 13.56
CA THR A 302 -16.41 45.02 14.25
C THR A 302 -16.50 46.49 13.82
N ILE A 303 -17.47 46.80 12.96
CA ILE A 303 -17.63 48.15 12.38
C ILE A 303 -18.21 49.10 13.46
N LEU A 304 -19.26 48.63 14.14
CA LEU A 304 -19.95 49.33 15.22
C LEU A 304 -20.41 48.31 16.29
N PRO A 305 -20.72 48.71 17.54
CA PRO A 305 -21.35 47.80 18.51
C PRO A 305 -22.61 47.13 17.92
N GLY A 306 -22.60 45.80 17.85
CA GLY A 306 -23.69 45.00 17.27
C GLY A 306 -23.59 44.78 15.77
N LEU A 307 -22.64 45.38 15.03
CA LEU A 307 -22.43 45.18 13.60
C LEU A 307 -20.99 44.73 13.33
N SER A 308 -20.84 43.49 12.86
CA SER A 308 -19.55 42.94 12.40
C SER A 308 -19.61 42.45 10.97
N PHE A 309 -18.47 42.57 10.25
CA PHE A 309 -18.29 42.05 8.92
C PHE A 309 -17.13 41.06 8.93
N LYS A 310 -17.39 39.83 8.44
CA LYS A 310 -16.46 38.71 8.48
C LYS A 310 -16.22 38.14 7.07
N PRO A 311 -15.45 38.84 6.23
CA PRO A 311 -15.10 38.32 4.92
C PRO A 311 -14.10 37.17 5.05
N ALA A 312 -14.25 36.15 4.18
CA ALA A 312 -13.30 35.06 4.05
C ALA A 312 -13.08 34.76 2.57
N LEU A 313 -11.82 34.52 2.22
CA LEU A 313 -11.40 34.07 0.90
C LEU A 313 -10.57 32.80 1.08
N SER A 314 -10.85 31.78 0.28
CA SER A 314 -10.07 30.55 0.29
C SER A 314 -9.78 30.06 -1.12
N LEU A 315 -8.61 29.46 -1.27
CA LEU A 315 -8.18 28.73 -2.45
C LEU A 315 -7.85 27.30 -2.02
N PHE A 316 -8.38 26.34 -2.73
CA PHE A 316 -8.01 24.95 -2.57
C PHE A 316 -7.68 24.34 -3.93
N GLU A 317 -6.51 23.72 -4.03
CA GLU A 317 -6.04 23.06 -5.26
C GLU A 317 -5.55 21.65 -4.96
N VAL A 318 -5.97 20.71 -5.80
CA VAL A 318 -5.53 19.32 -5.80
C VAL A 318 -4.94 19.00 -7.17
N ASN A 319 -3.76 18.41 -7.15
CA ASN A 319 -3.14 17.78 -8.30
C ASN A 319 -2.84 16.33 -7.95
N SER A 320 -3.22 15.39 -8.82
CA SER A 320 -2.82 13.99 -8.67
C SER A 320 -2.34 13.42 -9.99
N ASN A 321 -1.26 12.68 -9.93
CA ASN A 321 -0.70 11.96 -11.05
C ASN A 321 -0.64 10.49 -10.67
N ASN A 322 -1.18 9.64 -11.52
CA ASN A 322 -1.10 8.19 -11.37
C ASN A 322 -0.30 7.65 -12.56
N TYR A 323 0.81 7.05 -12.28
CA TYR A 323 1.67 6.41 -13.27
C TYR A 323 1.70 4.91 -13.00
N THR A 324 1.40 4.11 -14.01
CA THR A 324 1.50 2.65 -13.95
C THR A 324 2.33 2.17 -15.12
N PHE A 325 3.34 1.36 -14.84
CA PHE A 325 4.24 0.78 -15.82
C PHE A 325 4.24 -0.75 -15.70
N TRP A 326 4.17 -1.43 -16.83
CA TRP A 326 4.30 -2.87 -16.97
C TRP A 326 5.49 -3.16 -17.87
N ASP A 327 6.49 -3.85 -17.36
CA ASP A 327 7.63 -4.31 -18.15
C ASP A 327 7.26 -5.59 -18.90
N ALA A 328 8.05 -5.93 -19.90
CA ALA A 328 8.01 -7.24 -20.54
C ALA A 328 8.35 -8.35 -19.53
N PHE A 329 7.64 -9.47 -19.59
CA PHE A 329 7.79 -10.52 -18.59
C PHE A 329 7.50 -11.92 -19.15
N TRP A 330 8.02 -12.93 -18.48
CA TRP A 330 7.64 -14.32 -18.70
C TRP A 330 6.32 -14.61 -17.97
N ASN A 331 5.26 -14.89 -18.71
CA ASN A 331 3.99 -15.33 -18.15
C ASN A 331 4.13 -16.74 -17.52
N GLY A 332 4.92 -17.57 -18.15
CA GLY A 332 5.32 -18.91 -17.72
C GLY A 332 6.67 -19.28 -18.35
N PRO A 333 7.17 -20.50 -18.18
CA PRO A 333 8.52 -20.89 -18.64
C PRO A 333 8.78 -20.76 -20.15
N ARG A 334 7.71 -20.73 -20.95
CA ARG A 334 7.79 -20.73 -22.44
C ARG A 334 6.95 -19.64 -23.08
N ASP A 335 6.36 -18.76 -22.30
CA ASP A 335 5.44 -17.71 -22.77
C ASP A 335 5.95 -16.35 -22.35
N TYR A 336 6.60 -15.65 -23.28
CA TYR A 336 7.16 -14.32 -23.05
C TYR A 336 6.27 -13.23 -23.61
N ILE A 337 5.79 -12.37 -22.74
CA ILE A 337 4.97 -11.20 -23.08
C ILE A 337 5.91 -10.02 -23.34
N THR A 338 6.01 -9.65 -24.61
CA THR A 338 6.90 -8.55 -25.06
C THR A 338 6.29 -7.16 -24.90
N THR A 339 4.96 -7.09 -24.74
CA THR A 339 4.24 -5.82 -24.63
C THR A 339 4.59 -5.10 -23.34
N ARG A 340 5.05 -3.86 -23.48
CA ARG A 340 5.23 -2.91 -22.37
C ARG A 340 4.11 -1.92 -22.41
N ASN A 341 3.48 -1.69 -21.27
CA ASN A 341 2.39 -0.72 -21.13
C ASN A 341 2.77 0.34 -20.11
N ALA A 342 2.50 1.60 -20.44
CA ALA A 342 2.62 2.70 -19.52
C ALA A 342 1.34 3.54 -19.61
N ASN A 343 0.71 3.77 -18.47
CA ASN A 343 -0.45 4.64 -18.34
C ASN A 343 -0.11 5.78 -17.39
N ALA A 344 -0.49 6.98 -17.77
CA ALA A 344 -0.34 8.16 -16.93
C ALA A 344 -1.66 8.94 -16.95
N ASP A 345 -2.26 9.09 -15.77
CA ASP A 345 -3.47 9.86 -15.58
C ASP A 345 -3.15 11.07 -14.70
N THR A 346 -3.58 12.26 -15.13
CA THR A 346 -3.41 13.49 -14.36
C THR A 346 -4.78 14.06 -14.06
N TYR A 347 -5.01 14.37 -12.81
CA TYR A 347 -6.21 15.06 -12.34
C TYR A 347 -5.83 16.36 -11.65
N LYS A 348 -6.49 17.45 -12.05
CA LYS A 348 -6.32 18.76 -11.45
C LYS A 348 -7.69 19.33 -11.10
N TRP A 349 -7.82 19.80 -9.85
CA TRP A 349 -9.04 20.44 -9.37
C TRP A 349 -8.69 21.67 -8.52
N ARG A 350 -9.50 22.74 -8.69
CA ARG A 350 -9.32 24.00 -7.97
C ARG A 350 -10.70 24.54 -7.58
N GLN A 351 -10.78 25.05 -6.37
CA GLN A 351 -11.96 25.73 -5.81
C GLN A 351 -11.58 27.08 -5.22
#